data_e5e6132426965cc1b1b1b5d8d5d12550
#
_entry.id   e5e6132426965cc1b1b1b5d8d5d12550
#
_cell.length_a   1.000
_cell.length_b   1.000
_cell.length_c   1.000
_cell.angle_alpha   90.00
_cell.angle_beta   90.00
_cell.angle_gamma   90.00
#
_symmetry.space_group_name_H-M   'P 1'
#
loop_
_entity.id
_entity.type
_entity.pdbx_description
1 polymer ?
#
loop_
_entity_poly.entity_id
_entity_poly.type
_entity_poly.pdbx_seq_one_letter_code
_entity_poly.pdbx_strand_id
1 'polypeptide(L)'
;WVQYFDHGFQGPGGWYIEKSLTTLNQKDPVSEHNTELWNTGLEANKDIARKQKRRLHYVSNVLVVSDPTHPENEGQVKLFRYGKKIFEMLKDKMQPQFEDETPMNPFDLWEGADFKIKVRKVDGYWNYDKSEFATPKPLSDDDAKLEAVWNSQHSLKEVIAPDQFKSCLLYTSPSPRD
;
A
#
# COMPACT_ATOMS: atom_id res chain seq x y z
N TRP A 1 1.89 7.07 7.41
CA TRP A 1 1.33 5.96 6.62
C TRP A 1 0.78 4.84 7.49
N VAL A 2 -0.07 4.00 6.88
CA VAL A 2 -0.46 2.72 7.44
C VAL A 2 -0.10 1.60 6.47
N GLN A 3 -0.01 0.38 6.98
CA GLN A 3 0.24 -0.81 6.17
C GLN A 3 -0.79 -1.89 6.48
N TYR A 4 -1.13 -2.68 5.47
CA TYR A 4 -1.99 -3.85 5.62
C TYR A 4 -1.60 -4.95 4.64
N PHE A 5 -2.01 -6.16 4.97
CA PHE A 5 -1.91 -7.30 4.06
C PHE A 5 -3.27 -7.59 3.42
N ASP A 6 -3.25 -8.02 2.17
CA ASP A 6 -4.41 -8.59 1.49
C ASP A 6 -4.05 -9.90 0.77
N HIS A 7 -5.07 -10.67 0.46
CA HIS A 7 -5.01 -11.77 -0.48
C HIS A 7 -5.69 -11.34 -1.78
N GLY A 8 -5.16 -11.82 -2.92
CA GLY A 8 -5.77 -11.60 -4.23
C GLY A 8 -5.37 -12.73 -5.16
N PHE A 9 -6.24 -13.73 -5.28
CA PHE A 9 -6.03 -14.90 -6.13
C PHE A 9 -7.35 -15.43 -6.69
N GLN A 10 -7.25 -16.22 -7.74
CA GLN A 10 -8.40 -16.88 -8.36
C GLN A 10 -8.49 -18.33 -7.87
N GLY A 11 -9.66 -18.68 -7.36
CA GLY A 11 -10.01 -20.02 -6.95
C GLY A 11 -11.21 -20.57 -7.75
N PRO A 12 -11.72 -21.77 -7.42
CA PRO A 12 -12.87 -22.37 -8.09
C PRO A 12 -14.14 -21.52 -8.05
N GLY A 13 -14.31 -20.72 -7.00
CA GLY A 13 -15.43 -19.78 -6.82
C GLY A 13 -15.24 -18.40 -7.45
N GLY A 14 -14.15 -18.18 -8.18
CA GLY A 14 -13.78 -16.87 -8.76
C GLY A 14 -12.64 -16.16 -8.02
N TRP A 15 -12.62 -14.85 -8.10
CA TRP A 15 -11.62 -14.03 -7.41
C TRP A 15 -11.91 -13.91 -5.92
N TYR A 16 -10.89 -14.20 -5.12
CA TYR A 16 -10.85 -13.92 -3.69
C TYR A 16 -9.94 -12.71 -3.46
N ILE A 17 -10.52 -11.57 -3.06
CA ILE A 17 -9.80 -10.32 -2.81
C ILE A 17 -10.27 -9.78 -1.46
N GLU A 18 -9.50 -10.03 -0.40
CA GLU A 18 -9.85 -9.65 0.96
C GLU A 18 -8.62 -9.24 1.78
N LYS A 19 -8.81 -8.31 2.70
CA LYS A 19 -7.77 -7.95 3.67
C LYS A 19 -7.49 -9.12 4.60
N SER A 20 -6.21 -9.38 4.85
CA SER A 20 -5.75 -10.47 5.72
C SER A 20 -5.82 -10.05 7.19
N LEU A 21 -6.41 -10.91 8.02
CA LEU A 21 -6.50 -10.75 9.47
C LEU A 21 -5.13 -10.68 10.15
N THR A 22 -4.07 -11.13 9.49
CA THR A 22 -2.69 -10.96 9.99
C THR A 22 -2.28 -9.50 10.15
N THR A 23 -2.94 -8.57 9.46
CA THR A 23 -2.77 -7.13 9.67
C THR A 23 -3.14 -6.71 11.10
N LEU A 24 -4.13 -7.37 11.68
CA LEU A 24 -4.59 -7.14 13.06
C LEU A 24 -3.93 -8.07 14.08
N ASN A 25 -2.86 -8.77 13.70
CA ASN A 25 -2.21 -9.82 14.50
C ASN A 25 -3.18 -10.95 14.91
N GLN A 26 -4.18 -11.22 14.09
CA GLN A 26 -5.14 -12.31 14.28
C GLN A 26 -4.83 -13.47 13.34
N LYS A 27 -5.35 -14.65 13.69
CA LYS A 27 -5.28 -15.83 12.83
C LYS A 27 -6.04 -15.59 11.53
N ASP A 28 -5.43 -15.94 10.43
CA ASP A 28 -5.97 -15.82 9.08
C ASP A 28 -6.04 -17.20 8.45
N PRO A 29 -7.24 -17.74 8.19
CA PRO A 29 -7.40 -19.11 7.68
C PRO A 29 -6.66 -19.35 6.36
N VAL A 30 -6.63 -18.36 5.47
CA VAL A 30 -5.91 -18.47 4.18
C VAL A 30 -4.41 -18.58 4.41
N SER A 31 -3.86 -17.78 5.31
CA SER A 31 -2.43 -17.83 5.67
C SER A 31 -2.06 -19.13 6.37
N GLU A 32 -2.92 -19.66 7.24
CA GLU A 32 -2.73 -20.96 7.90
C GLU A 32 -2.74 -22.08 6.86
N HIS A 33 -3.73 -22.13 5.98
CA HIS A 33 -3.80 -23.10 4.90
C HIS A 33 -2.59 -23.05 3.97
N ASN A 34 -2.12 -21.86 3.61
CA ASN A 34 -0.91 -21.71 2.80
C ASN A 34 0.33 -22.24 3.52
N THR A 35 0.40 -22.09 4.83
CA THR A 35 1.48 -22.67 5.65
C THR A 35 1.43 -24.20 5.63
N GLU A 36 0.26 -24.78 5.75
CA GLU A 36 0.06 -26.24 5.63
C GLU A 36 0.50 -26.75 4.27
N LEU A 37 0.05 -26.11 3.17
CA LEU A 37 0.46 -26.45 1.81
C LEU A 37 1.98 -26.39 1.63
N TRP A 38 2.61 -25.34 2.16
CA TRP A 38 4.06 -25.18 2.10
C TRP A 38 4.81 -26.28 2.83
N ASN A 39 4.31 -26.66 4.01
CA ASN A 39 4.94 -27.68 4.87
C ASN A 39 4.79 -29.11 4.35
N THR A 40 3.94 -29.37 3.36
CA THR A 40 3.88 -30.69 2.69
C THR A 40 5.18 -31.00 1.95
N GLY A 41 6.00 -30.01 1.62
CA GLY A 41 7.23 -30.18 0.84
C GLY A 41 6.98 -30.43 -0.66
N LEU A 42 5.75 -30.68 -1.09
CA LEU A 42 5.41 -30.94 -2.49
C LEU A 42 5.43 -29.65 -3.30
N GLU A 43 6.14 -29.64 -4.43
CA GLU A 43 6.32 -28.42 -5.24
C GLU A 43 4.99 -27.89 -5.79
N ALA A 44 4.07 -28.76 -6.20
CA ALA A 44 2.72 -28.38 -6.63
C ALA A 44 1.96 -27.60 -5.54
N ASN A 45 2.06 -28.00 -4.28
CA ASN A 45 1.42 -27.33 -3.16
C ASN A 45 2.11 -25.99 -2.84
N LYS A 46 3.43 -25.93 -2.95
CA LYS A 46 4.20 -24.68 -2.81
C LYS A 46 3.80 -23.66 -3.88
N ASP A 47 3.56 -24.10 -5.11
CA ASP A 47 3.10 -23.21 -6.19
C ASP A 47 1.71 -22.64 -5.91
N ILE A 48 0.81 -23.42 -5.34
CA ILE A 48 -0.49 -22.94 -4.88
C ILE A 48 -0.29 -21.88 -3.77
N ALA A 49 0.50 -22.20 -2.76
CA ALA A 49 0.77 -21.28 -1.65
C ALA A 49 1.42 -19.96 -2.12
N ARG A 50 2.34 -20.01 -3.11
CA ARG A 50 2.94 -18.80 -3.72
C ARG A 50 1.91 -17.90 -4.37
N LYS A 51 0.93 -18.47 -5.09
CA LYS A 51 -0.15 -17.72 -5.75
C LYS A 51 -1.14 -17.12 -4.76
N GLN A 52 -1.35 -17.77 -3.62
CA GLN A 52 -2.29 -17.36 -2.58
C GLN A 52 -1.64 -16.52 -1.48
N LYS A 53 -0.33 -16.28 -1.56
CA LYS A 53 0.42 -15.51 -0.57
C LYS A 53 -0.16 -14.11 -0.41
N ARG A 54 -0.28 -13.69 0.85
CA ARG A 54 -0.66 -12.32 1.19
C ARG A 54 0.34 -11.31 0.62
N ARG A 55 -0.16 -10.14 0.24
CA ARG A 55 0.62 -9.02 -0.30
C ARG A 55 0.58 -7.86 0.68
N LEU A 56 1.71 -7.19 0.85
CA LEU A 56 1.84 -6.01 1.69
C LEU A 56 1.57 -4.75 0.88
N HIS A 57 0.71 -3.90 1.40
CA HIS A 57 0.39 -2.59 0.87
C HIS A 57 0.60 -1.51 1.92
N TYR A 58 0.96 -0.33 1.44
CA TYR A 58 1.07 0.89 2.21
C TYR A 58 0.06 1.90 1.71
N VAL A 59 -0.45 2.73 2.61
CA VAL A 59 -1.40 3.81 2.27
C VAL A 59 -0.98 5.09 2.96
N SER A 60 -0.96 6.18 2.21
CA SER A 60 -0.69 7.52 2.71
C SER A 60 -1.68 8.52 2.13
N ASN A 61 -1.87 9.66 2.82
CA ASN A 61 -2.47 10.82 2.20
C ASN A 61 -1.47 11.46 1.24
N VAL A 62 -1.95 11.90 0.08
CA VAL A 62 -1.17 12.66 -0.89
C VAL A 62 -1.97 13.84 -1.41
N LEU A 63 -1.34 14.98 -1.61
CA LEU A 63 -1.87 16.05 -2.42
C LEU A 63 -1.49 15.81 -3.87
N VAL A 64 -2.45 15.77 -4.78
CA VAL A 64 -2.18 15.66 -6.21
C VAL A 64 -1.76 17.02 -6.73
N VAL A 65 -0.48 17.18 -7.04
CA VAL A 65 0.09 18.44 -7.53
C VAL A 65 -0.11 18.57 -9.04
N SER A 66 0.12 17.49 -9.79
CA SER A 66 -0.08 17.44 -11.23
C SER A 66 -0.47 16.04 -11.68
N ASP A 67 -1.55 15.95 -12.43
CA ASP A 67 -2.02 14.72 -13.08
C ASP A 67 -2.57 15.07 -14.48
N PRO A 68 -1.70 15.16 -15.50
CA PRO A 68 -2.14 15.55 -16.86
C PRO A 68 -3.19 14.62 -17.49
N THR A 69 -3.25 13.37 -17.01
CA THR A 69 -4.23 12.39 -17.50
C THR A 69 -5.61 12.62 -16.88
N HIS A 70 -5.63 13.08 -15.63
CA HIS A 70 -6.84 13.33 -14.85
C HIS A 70 -6.74 14.67 -14.11
N PRO A 71 -6.81 15.81 -14.85
CA PRO A 71 -6.63 17.14 -14.27
C PRO A 71 -7.63 17.48 -13.15
N GLU A 72 -8.78 16.81 -13.15
CA GLU A 72 -9.80 16.94 -12.11
C GLU A 72 -9.32 16.50 -10.72
N ASN A 73 -8.26 15.71 -10.65
CA ASN A 73 -7.65 15.28 -9.39
C ASN A 73 -6.71 16.31 -8.78
N GLU A 74 -6.19 17.24 -9.58
CA GLU A 74 -5.20 18.21 -9.12
C GLU A 74 -5.76 19.11 -8.01
N GLY A 75 -4.95 19.36 -7.00
CA GLY A 75 -5.33 20.11 -5.81
C GLY A 75 -6.15 19.31 -4.78
N GLN A 76 -6.47 18.05 -5.04
CA GLN A 76 -7.20 17.20 -4.09
C GLN A 76 -6.26 16.39 -3.22
N VAL A 77 -6.63 16.19 -1.96
CA VAL A 77 -5.99 15.22 -1.06
C VAL A 77 -6.67 13.88 -1.24
N LYS A 78 -5.89 12.87 -1.58
CA LYS A 78 -6.37 11.51 -1.84
C LYS A 78 -5.56 10.47 -1.06
N LEU A 79 -6.19 9.31 -0.82
CA LEU A 79 -5.48 8.14 -0.34
C LEU A 79 -4.72 7.49 -1.51
N PHE A 80 -3.42 7.30 -1.31
CA PHE A 80 -2.55 6.64 -2.28
C PHE A 80 -2.07 5.30 -1.72
N ARG A 81 -2.41 4.22 -2.43
CA ARG A 81 -1.95 2.88 -2.11
C ARG A 81 -0.73 2.53 -2.95
N TYR A 82 0.33 2.09 -2.30
CA TYR A 82 1.58 1.73 -2.97
C TYR A 82 2.22 0.49 -2.35
N GLY A 83 3.16 -0.10 -3.09
CA GLY A 83 3.89 -1.28 -2.67
C GLY A 83 5.25 -0.98 -2.06
N LYS A 84 5.98 -2.05 -1.79
CA LYS A 84 7.30 -2.03 -1.15
C LYS A 84 8.31 -1.13 -1.89
N LYS A 85 8.29 -1.12 -3.23
CA LYS A 85 9.26 -0.35 -4.03
C LYS A 85 9.21 1.16 -3.73
N ILE A 86 8.01 1.74 -3.72
CA ILE A 86 7.81 3.15 -3.39
C ILE A 86 8.10 3.39 -1.91
N PHE A 87 7.67 2.48 -1.04
CA PHE A 87 7.95 2.60 0.40
C PHE A 87 9.46 2.64 0.71
N GLU A 88 10.25 1.81 0.05
CA GLU A 88 11.71 1.82 0.18
C GLU A 88 12.30 3.17 -0.24
N MET A 89 11.82 3.75 -1.34
CA MET A 89 12.25 5.10 -1.77
C MET A 89 11.93 6.18 -0.72
N LEU A 90 10.74 6.13 -0.11
CA LEU A 90 10.35 7.04 0.98
C LEU A 90 11.25 6.84 2.21
N LYS A 91 11.48 5.59 2.59
CA LYS A 91 12.30 5.23 3.75
C LYS A 91 13.75 5.66 3.57
N ASP A 92 14.32 5.45 2.38
CA ASP A 92 15.70 5.85 2.07
C ASP A 92 15.89 7.37 2.18
N LYS A 93 14.86 8.16 1.87
CA LYS A 93 14.91 9.62 2.09
C LYS A 93 14.83 10.02 3.55
N MET A 94 14.00 9.32 4.35
CA MET A 94 13.90 9.59 5.79
C MET A 94 15.12 9.09 6.58
N GLN A 95 15.73 7.99 6.12
CA GLN A 95 16.85 7.33 6.76
C GLN A 95 17.90 6.95 5.71
N PRO A 96 18.64 7.93 5.17
CA PRO A 96 19.65 7.67 4.15
C PRO A 96 20.75 6.75 4.69
N GLN A 97 21.34 5.95 3.79
CA GLN A 97 22.38 4.99 4.15
C GLN A 97 23.76 5.64 4.27
N PHE A 98 23.98 6.77 3.59
CA PHE A 98 25.27 7.46 3.58
C PHE A 98 25.24 8.67 4.50
N GLU A 99 26.35 8.90 5.22
CA GLU A 99 26.49 9.98 6.21
C GLU A 99 26.50 11.40 5.57
N ASP A 100 26.83 11.50 4.28
CA ASP A 100 26.84 12.75 3.52
C ASP A 100 25.45 13.11 2.93
N GLU A 101 24.47 12.24 3.04
CA GLU A 101 23.10 12.51 2.64
C GLU A 101 22.31 13.16 3.78
N THR A 102 21.59 14.23 3.46
CA THR A 102 20.70 14.89 4.44
C THR A 102 19.37 14.16 4.52
N PRO A 103 18.95 13.68 5.70
CA PRO A 103 17.62 13.11 5.91
C PRO A 103 16.52 14.10 5.53
N MET A 104 15.50 13.62 4.82
CA MET A 104 14.33 14.41 4.45
C MET A 104 13.07 13.60 4.71
N ASN A 105 12.08 14.20 5.39
CA ASN A 105 10.78 13.60 5.60
C ASN A 105 9.83 14.00 4.47
N PRO A 106 9.48 13.11 3.52
CA PRO A 106 8.59 13.43 2.42
C PRO A 106 7.17 13.83 2.85
N PHE A 107 6.78 13.52 4.08
CA PHE A 107 5.46 13.84 4.64
C PHE A 107 5.42 15.19 5.37
N ASP A 108 6.53 15.90 5.43
CA ASP A 108 6.58 17.23 6.03
C ASP A 108 6.01 18.28 5.07
N LEU A 109 5.11 19.14 5.57
CA LEU A 109 4.46 20.16 4.75
C LEU A 109 5.38 21.33 4.37
N TRP A 110 6.44 21.56 5.15
CA TRP A 110 7.36 22.68 4.97
C TRP A 110 8.72 22.25 4.38
N GLU A 111 9.23 21.09 4.80
CA GLU A 111 10.57 20.63 4.46
C GLU A 111 10.55 19.35 3.59
N GLY A 112 9.39 18.90 3.18
CA GLY A 112 9.22 17.75 2.31
C GLY A 112 9.51 18.06 0.85
N ALA A 113 9.18 17.12 -0.02
CA ALA A 113 9.37 17.25 -1.46
C ALA A 113 8.26 16.58 -2.25
N ASP A 114 7.99 17.10 -3.44
CA ASP A 114 7.09 16.42 -4.38
C ASP A 114 7.70 15.10 -4.84
N PHE A 115 6.88 14.07 -4.94
CA PHE A 115 7.27 12.76 -5.47
C PHE A 115 6.74 12.59 -6.89
N LYS A 116 7.66 12.46 -7.85
CA LYS A 116 7.35 12.26 -9.27
C LYS A 116 7.24 10.77 -9.58
N ILE A 117 6.03 10.28 -9.77
CA ILE A 117 5.77 8.88 -10.09
C ILE A 117 5.99 8.63 -11.57
N LYS A 118 6.92 7.75 -11.89
CA LYS A 118 7.14 7.24 -13.26
C LYS A 118 6.78 5.77 -13.31
N VAL A 119 5.86 5.45 -14.20
CA VAL A 119 5.39 4.08 -14.40
C VAL A 119 5.89 3.57 -15.74
N ARG A 120 6.56 2.42 -15.74
CA ARG A 120 7.03 1.75 -16.96
C ARG A 120 6.83 0.24 -16.86
N LYS A 121 6.77 -0.42 -18.00
CA LYS A 121 6.79 -1.89 -18.05
C LYS A 121 8.24 -2.38 -18.08
N VAL A 122 8.54 -3.34 -17.21
CA VAL A 122 9.81 -4.08 -17.16
C VAL A 122 9.44 -5.56 -17.15
N ASP A 123 9.89 -6.30 -18.15
CA ASP A 123 9.59 -7.73 -18.31
C ASP A 123 8.08 -8.06 -18.23
N GLY A 124 7.24 -7.17 -18.80
CA GLY A 124 5.79 -7.31 -18.81
C GLY A 124 5.06 -6.83 -17.55
N TYR A 125 5.78 -6.43 -16.51
CA TYR A 125 5.21 -5.94 -15.25
C TYR A 125 5.40 -4.43 -15.09
N TRP A 126 4.40 -3.78 -14.47
CA TRP A 126 4.50 -2.37 -14.12
C TRP A 126 5.52 -2.15 -13.01
N ASN A 127 6.42 -1.18 -13.20
CA ASN A 127 7.48 -0.85 -12.28
C ASN A 127 7.57 0.67 -12.06
N TYR A 128 7.92 1.07 -10.85
CA TYR A 128 8.03 2.46 -10.39
C TYR A 128 9.48 2.88 -10.11
N ASP A 129 10.45 2.08 -10.53
CA ASP A 129 11.88 2.20 -10.21
C ASP A 129 12.52 3.52 -10.69
N LYS A 130 11.93 4.19 -11.66
CA LYS A 130 12.37 5.49 -12.17
C LYS A 130 11.67 6.70 -11.54
N SER A 131 10.84 6.47 -10.53
CA SER A 131 10.25 7.55 -9.75
C SER A 131 11.32 8.27 -8.94
N GLU A 132 11.13 9.57 -8.70
CA GLU A 132 12.13 10.42 -8.04
C GLU A 132 11.48 11.52 -7.20
N PHE A 133 12.22 12.03 -6.22
CA PHE A 133 11.83 13.21 -5.47
C PHE A 133 12.32 14.48 -6.17
N ALA A 134 11.50 15.52 -6.15
CA ALA A 134 11.93 16.88 -6.50
C ALA A 134 12.80 17.48 -5.38
N THR A 135 13.34 18.66 -5.62
CA THR A 135 14.05 19.43 -4.59
C THR A 135 13.09 19.74 -3.42
N PRO A 136 13.52 19.55 -2.17
CA PRO A 136 12.73 19.90 -1.00
C PRO A 136 12.28 21.36 -1.04
N LYS A 137 11.00 21.59 -0.73
CA LYS A 137 10.38 22.90 -0.66
C LYS A 137 9.09 22.83 0.14
N PRO A 138 8.59 23.95 0.70
CA PRO A 138 7.24 24.00 1.26
C PRO A 138 6.18 23.59 0.22
N LEU A 139 5.15 22.90 0.68
CA LEU A 139 4.02 22.51 -0.17
C LEU A 139 3.26 23.75 -0.69
N SER A 140 3.20 24.81 0.12
CA SER A 140 2.68 26.14 -0.24
C SER A 140 3.36 27.21 0.63
N ASP A 141 3.48 28.42 0.09
CA ASP A 141 3.91 29.61 0.83
C ASP A 141 2.75 30.27 1.60
N ASP A 142 1.53 29.74 1.46
CA ASP A 142 0.31 30.24 2.08
C ASP A 142 -0.13 29.28 3.21
N ASP A 143 -0.02 29.73 4.45
CA ASP A 143 -0.39 28.95 5.63
C ASP A 143 -1.86 28.51 5.63
N ALA A 144 -2.78 29.33 5.09
CA ALA A 144 -4.18 28.95 4.98
C ALA A 144 -4.39 27.77 4.02
N LYS A 145 -3.59 27.69 2.95
CA LYS A 145 -3.60 26.53 2.05
C LYS A 145 -3.02 25.29 2.71
N LEU A 146 -1.94 25.44 3.48
CA LEU A 146 -1.36 24.32 4.25
C LEU A 146 -2.38 23.78 5.27
N GLU A 147 -3.07 24.65 5.98
CA GLU A 147 -4.13 24.27 6.91
C GLU A 147 -5.30 23.58 6.21
N ALA A 148 -5.73 24.06 5.05
CA ALA A 148 -6.77 23.42 4.24
C ALA A 148 -6.37 22.02 3.79
N VAL A 149 -5.12 21.82 3.36
CA VAL A 149 -4.59 20.50 2.99
C VAL A 149 -4.57 19.58 4.21
N TRP A 150 -4.08 20.07 5.35
CA TRP A 150 -4.06 19.31 6.60
C TRP A 150 -5.46 18.84 7.01
N ASN A 151 -6.45 19.72 6.98
CA ASN A 151 -7.83 19.43 7.34
C ASN A 151 -8.56 18.53 6.32
N SER A 152 -8.04 18.43 5.10
CA SER A 152 -8.58 17.56 4.03
C SER A 152 -8.04 16.13 4.07
N GLN A 153 -7.14 15.82 5.00
CA GLN A 153 -6.57 14.48 5.09
C GLN A 153 -7.63 13.45 5.53
N HIS A 154 -7.56 12.29 4.91
CA HIS A 154 -8.37 11.14 5.27
C HIS A 154 -7.81 10.41 6.49
N SER A 155 -8.67 9.83 7.31
CA SER A 155 -8.26 9.03 8.46
C SER A 155 -7.60 7.72 7.99
N LEU A 156 -6.30 7.60 8.18
CA LEU A 156 -5.57 6.37 7.87
C LEU A 156 -5.95 5.20 8.79
N LYS A 157 -6.44 5.49 10.00
CA LYS A 157 -6.92 4.47 10.95
C LYS A 157 -8.14 3.72 10.40
N GLU A 158 -8.99 4.39 9.63
CA GLU A 158 -10.16 3.76 9.01
C GLU A 158 -9.78 2.71 7.97
N VAL A 159 -8.62 2.86 7.31
CA VAL A 159 -8.14 1.89 6.32
C VAL A 159 -7.84 0.53 6.95
N ILE A 160 -7.40 0.52 8.20
CA ILE A 160 -7.03 -0.68 8.97
C ILE A 160 -7.96 -0.94 10.16
N ALA A 161 -9.13 -0.30 10.19
CA ALA A 161 -10.12 -0.52 11.23
C ALA A 161 -10.64 -1.98 11.17
N PRO A 162 -10.95 -2.60 12.32
CA PRO A 162 -11.40 -4.00 12.37
C PRO A 162 -12.60 -4.33 11.49
N ASP A 163 -13.51 -3.38 11.26
CA ASP A 163 -14.68 -3.52 10.40
C ASP A 163 -14.36 -3.64 8.91
N GLN A 164 -13.13 -3.30 8.52
CA GLN A 164 -12.61 -3.48 7.15
C GLN A 164 -12.15 -4.92 6.85
N PHE A 165 -12.18 -5.80 7.84
CA PHE A 165 -11.71 -7.18 7.76
C PHE A 165 -12.86 -8.14 7.96
N LYS A 166 -12.94 -9.20 7.14
CA LYS A 166 -13.89 -10.27 7.36
C LYS A 166 -13.48 -11.12 8.56
N SER A 167 -14.43 -11.51 9.38
CA SER A 167 -14.16 -12.38 10.53
C SER A 167 -13.79 -13.79 10.09
N CYS A 168 -13.02 -14.49 10.93
CA CYS A 168 -12.62 -15.88 10.70
C CYS A 168 -13.85 -16.81 10.45
N LEU A 169 -14.98 -16.55 11.08
CA LEU A 169 -16.21 -17.33 10.92
C LEU A 169 -16.77 -17.30 9.50
N LEU A 170 -16.55 -16.22 8.73
CA LEU A 170 -16.98 -16.15 7.33
C LEU A 170 -16.19 -17.08 6.42
N TYR A 171 -14.96 -17.43 6.79
CA TYR A 171 -14.11 -18.35 6.02
C TYR A 171 -14.40 -19.82 6.28
N THR A 172 -15.04 -20.13 7.41
CA THR A 172 -15.31 -21.51 7.86
C THR A 172 -16.78 -21.90 7.76
N SER A 173 -17.66 -20.95 7.43
CA SER A 173 -19.08 -21.24 7.22
C SER A 173 -19.28 -21.96 5.88
N PRO A 174 -20.04 -23.09 5.85
CA PRO A 174 -20.38 -23.71 4.59
C PRO A 174 -21.17 -22.73 3.70
N SER A 175 -20.90 -22.77 2.40
CA SER A 175 -21.62 -21.94 1.45
C SER A 175 -23.12 -22.27 1.50
N PRO A 176 -24.03 -21.29 1.48
CA PRO A 176 -25.49 -21.56 1.41
C PRO A 176 -25.94 -22.25 0.11
N ARG A 177 -25.02 -22.71 -0.73
CA ARG A 177 -25.28 -23.33 -2.05
C ARG A 177 -24.88 -24.81 -2.14
N ASP A 178 -24.57 -25.45 -1.02
CA ASP A 178 -24.38 -26.90 -0.96
C ASP A 178 -25.66 -27.61 -0.54
#